data_fab6cfaec98c0a1fed4cc2e9786a5cd0
#
_entry.id   fab6cfaec98c0a1fed4cc2e9786a5cd0
#
_cell.length_a   1.000
_cell.length_b   1.000
_cell.length_c   1.000
_cell.angle_alpha   90.00
_cell.angle_beta   90.00
_cell.angle_gamma   90.00
#
_symmetry.space_group_name_H-M   'P 1'
#
loop_
_entity.id
_entity.type
_entity.pdbx_description
1 polymer ?
#
loop_
_entity_poly.entity_id
_entity_poly.type
_entity_poly.pdbx_seq_one_letter_code
_entity_poly.pdbx_strand_id
1 'polypeptide(L)'
;MSSMDWKLELVPIPVSDVDASKRFYMEKMGFALDHDVSPNAGFRVVQLTPPGSACSICFGKGIVKTTPGSVKGLHLVVPDILAARTQLVERGVEVSDVKELGTGIFFVFLEDPDGNSWAVQHVAANARRPQPETP
;
A
#
# COMPACT_ATOMS: atom_id res chain seq x y z
N MET A 1 -15.45 22.83 -22.74
CA MET A 1 -14.86 23.13 -21.43
C MET A 1 -14.03 21.94 -20.99
N SER A 2 -12.77 22.15 -20.74
CA SER A 2 -11.91 21.07 -20.31
C SER A 2 -12.11 20.81 -18.81
N SER A 3 -12.08 19.55 -18.43
CA SER A 3 -12.13 19.17 -17.04
C SER A 3 -10.72 19.18 -16.44
N MET A 4 -10.65 19.48 -15.17
CA MET A 4 -9.40 19.42 -14.42
C MET A 4 -9.14 17.96 -14.02
N ASP A 5 -7.89 17.52 -14.16
CA ASP A 5 -7.49 16.20 -13.66
C ASP A 5 -7.41 16.22 -12.13
N TRP A 6 -7.94 15.20 -11.51
CA TRP A 6 -7.87 15.01 -10.06
C TRP A 6 -7.09 13.74 -9.78
N LYS A 7 -5.88 13.87 -9.23
CA LYS A 7 -4.99 12.73 -8.98
C LYS A 7 -4.81 12.55 -7.48
N LEU A 8 -4.87 11.32 -7.04
CA LEU A 8 -4.55 11.01 -5.65
C LEU A 8 -3.01 11.05 -5.52
N GLU A 9 -2.53 11.96 -4.69
CA GLU A 9 -1.08 12.19 -4.56
C GLU A 9 -0.46 11.38 -3.42
N LEU A 10 -1.13 11.36 -2.26
CA LEU A 10 -0.50 10.94 -1.03
C LEU A 10 -1.53 10.40 -0.05
N VAL A 11 -1.20 9.29 0.58
CA VAL A 11 -2.01 8.70 1.66
C VAL A 11 -1.17 8.66 2.93
N PRO A 12 -1.50 9.47 3.96
CA PRO A 12 -0.84 9.36 5.26
C PRO A 12 -1.33 8.10 5.98
N ILE A 13 -0.41 7.37 6.61
CA ILE A 13 -0.77 6.20 7.40
C ILE A 13 -0.22 6.33 8.83
N PRO A 14 -0.97 5.89 9.84
CA PRO A 14 -0.54 5.99 11.24
C PRO A 14 0.38 4.84 11.60
N VAL A 15 1.56 5.15 12.14
CA VAL A 15 2.54 4.16 12.57
C VAL A 15 3.05 4.50 13.95
N SER A 16 3.48 3.48 14.73
CA SER A 16 4.00 3.68 16.07
C SER A 16 5.52 3.85 16.09
N ASP A 17 6.23 3.20 15.18
CA ASP A 17 7.69 3.24 15.08
C ASP A 17 8.08 3.59 13.65
N VAL A 18 8.47 4.84 13.44
CA VAL A 18 8.77 5.37 12.11
C VAL A 18 9.91 4.62 11.43
N ASP A 19 10.98 4.32 12.17
CA ASP A 19 12.12 3.60 11.60
C ASP A 19 11.80 2.17 11.23
N ALA A 20 11.03 1.47 12.05
CA ALA A 20 10.58 0.11 11.74
C ALA A 20 9.69 0.08 10.51
N SER A 21 8.77 1.04 10.40
CA SER A 21 7.88 1.16 9.25
C SER A 21 8.65 1.53 7.98
N LYS A 22 9.62 2.43 8.09
CA LYS A 22 10.49 2.79 6.97
C LYS A 22 11.22 1.56 6.44
N ARG A 23 11.83 0.75 7.32
CA ARG A 23 12.51 -0.49 6.92
C ARG A 23 11.54 -1.47 6.25
N PHE A 24 10.35 -1.63 6.82
CA PHE A 24 9.34 -2.53 6.26
C PHE A 24 8.98 -2.15 4.82
N TYR A 25 8.62 -0.89 4.60
CA TYR A 25 8.18 -0.46 3.28
C TYR A 25 9.32 -0.43 2.25
N MET A 26 10.54 -0.11 2.67
CA MET A 26 11.69 -0.12 1.77
C MET A 26 12.19 -1.53 1.48
N GLU A 27 12.43 -2.32 2.51
CA GLU A 27 13.13 -3.60 2.39
C GLU A 27 12.19 -4.75 2.06
N LYS A 28 10.99 -4.76 2.65
CA LYS A 28 10.04 -5.87 2.47
C LYS A 28 9.05 -5.58 1.37
N MET A 29 8.52 -4.38 1.28
CA MET A 29 7.58 -4.02 0.22
C MET A 29 8.28 -3.54 -1.05
N GLY A 30 9.53 -3.13 -0.96
CA GLY A 30 10.28 -2.66 -2.12
C GLY A 30 9.86 -1.28 -2.61
N PHE A 31 9.27 -0.46 -1.75
CA PHE A 31 8.89 0.90 -2.13
C PHE A 31 10.13 1.80 -2.17
N ALA A 32 10.14 2.74 -3.12
CA ALA A 32 11.22 3.71 -3.25
C ALA A 32 11.05 4.83 -2.23
N LEU A 33 12.12 5.15 -1.51
CA LEU A 33 12.12 6.27 -0.60
C LEU A 33 12.22 7.59 -1.38
N ASP A 34 11.22 8.45 -1.24
CA ASP A 34 11.23 9.76 -1.86
C ASP A 34 11.99 10.77 -1.00
N HIS A 35 11.62 10.84 0.28
CA HIS A 35 12.35 11.67 1.24
C HIS A 35 12.05 11.23 2.67
N ASP A 36 12.95 11.62 3.56
CA ASP A 36 12.84 11.44 5.01
C ASP A 36 13.40 12.73 5.61
N VAL A 37 12.52 13.61 6.05
CA VAL A 37 12.89 14.95 6.52
C VAL A 37 12.31 15.22 7.89
N SER A 38 13.07 15.96 8.70
CA SER A 38 12.67 16.35 10.04
C SER A 38 13.06 17.83 10.25
N PRO A 39 12.16 18.76 9.86
CA PRO A 39 12.48 20.19 10.01
C PRO A 39 12.62 20.64 11.46
N ASN A 40 12.02 19.90 12.40
CA ASN A 40 12.18 20.17 13.84
C ASN A 40 11.90 18.88 14.63
N ALA A 41 12.11 18.92 15.95
CA ALA A 41 12.00 17.74 16.80
C ALA A 41 10.57 17.17 16.90
N GLY A 42 9.57 17.99 16.63
CA GLY A 42 8.16 17.55 16.70
C GLY A 42 7.58 17.07 15.40
N PHE A 43 8.37 17.08 14.31
CA PHE A 43 7.85 16.80 12.98
C PHE A 43 8.86 15.97 12.16
N ARG A 44 8.40 14.88 11.60
CA ARG A 44 9.19 14.06 10.68
C ARG A 44 8.25 13.49 9.62
N VAL A 45 8.67 13.55 8.37
CA VAL A 45 7.93 12.99 7.24
C VAL A 45 8.80 12.01 6.50
N VAL A 46 8.33 10.79 6.38
CA VAL A 46 8.91 9.76 5.52
C VAL A 46 7.90 9.48 4.42
N GLN A 47 8.31 9.68 3.18
CA GLN A 47 7.45 9.44 2.02
C GLN A 47 8.07 8.37 1.13
N LEU A 48 7.25 7.39 0.75
CA LEU A 48 7.68 6.30 -0.13
C LEU A 48 6.65 6.09 -1.22
N THR A 49 7.12 5.61 -2.36
CA THR A 49 6.26 5.37 -3.53
C THR A 49 6.44 3.93 -4.01
N PRO A 50 5.35 3.17 -4.17
CA PRO A 50 5.44 1.86 -4.82
C PRO A 50 5.99 2.00 -6.23
N PRO A 51 6.85 1.09 -6.70
CA PRO A 51 7.39 1.16 -8.06
C PRO A 51 6.27 1.26 -9.10
N GLY A 52 6.36 2.26 -9.96
CA GLY A 52 5.39 2.50 -11.03
C GLY A 52 4.12 3.22 -10.61
N SER A 53 3.97 3.56 -9.33
CA SER A 53 2.78 4.26 -8.83
C SER A 53 2.94 5.76 -8.91
N ALA A 54 1.83 6.46 -9.18
CA ALA A 54 1.78 7.92 -9.10
C ALA A 54 1.41 8.39 -7.68
N CYS A 55 0.78 7.53 -6.89
CA CYS A 55 0.37 7.84 -5.52
C CYS A 55 1.40 7.30 -4.54
N SER A 56 1.73 8.10 -3.53
CA SER A 56 2.70 7.75 -2.49
C SER A 56 2.02 7.51 -1.16
N ILE A 57 2.76 6.95 -0.22
CA ILE A 57 2.35 6.92 1.19
C ILE A 57 3.31 7.77 2.00
N CYS A 58 2.86 8.26 3.14
CA CYS A 58 3.74 8.90 4.10
C CYS A 58 3.35 8.52 5.52
N PHE A 59 4.32 8.62 6.39
CA PHE A 59 4.13 8.48 7.84
C PHE A 59 5.24 9.24 8.54
N GLY A 60 5.13 9.37 9.84
CA GLY A 60 6.15 10.10 10.58
C GLY A 60 5.67 10.55 11.93
N LYS A 61 6.20 11.68 12.35
CA LYS A 61 5.89 12.32 13.63
C LYS A 61 5.15 13.62 13.36
N GLY A 62 3.99 13.78 13.99
CA GLY A 62 3.17 14.99 13.79
C GLY A 62 2.38 14.98 12.48
N ILE A 63 2.21 13.83 11.83
CA ILE A 63 1.53 13.71 10.54
C ILE A 63 0.04 13.40 10.72
N VAL A 64 -0.26 12.29 11.40
CA VAL A 64 -1.64 11.87 11.66
C VAL A 64 -1.80 11.55 13.14
N LYS A 65 -3.04 11.71 13.63
CA LYS A 65 -3.37 11.48 15.03
C LYS A 65 -4.23 10.23 15.23
N THR A 66 -4.54 9.51 14.16
CA THR A 66 -5.31 8.26 14.25
C THR A 66 -4.45 7.15 14.84
N THR A 67 -5.11 6.12 15.36
CA THR A 67 -4.42 5.01 16.02
C THR A 67 -3.51 4.27 15.04
N PRO A 68 -2.25 3.99 15.38
CA PRO A 68 -1.39 3.14 14.55
C PRO A 68 -2.06 1.81 14.24
N GLY A 69 -1.99 1.38 12.97
CA GLY A 69 -2.63 0.16 12.51
C GLY A 69 -4.10 0.28 12.15
N SER A 70 -4.68 1.48 12.23
CA SER A 70 -6.12 1.66 11.99
C SER A 70 -6.51 1.75 10.51
N VAL A 71 -5.55 1.88 9.60
CA VAL A 71 -5.86 1.93 8.16
C VAL A 71 -6.01 0.51 7.63
N LYS A 72 -7.15 0.24 6.98
CA LYS A 72 -7.47 -1.08 6.47
C LYS A 72 -7.79 -1.02 4.98
N GLY A 73 -7.25 -1.99 4.23
CA GLY A 73 -7.64 -2.19 2.85
C GLY A 73 -6.98 -1.28 1.83
N LEU A 74 -5.76 -0.82 2.08
CA LEU A 74 -4.99 -0.17 1.03
C LEU A 74 -4.73 -1.17 -0.09
N HIS A 75 -4.90 -0.73 -1.35
CA HIS A 75 -4.78 -1.62 -2.50
C HIS A 75 -3.57 -1.28 -3.36
N LEU A 76 -2.82 -2.32 -3.72
CA LEU A 76 -1.81 -2.27 -4.76
C LEU A 76 -2.29 -3.13 -5.92
N VAL A 77 -1.99 -2.75 -7.13
CA VAL A 77 -2.27 -3.59 -8.30
C VAL A 77 -0.94 -4.02 -8.93
N VAL A 78 -0.86 -5.30 -9.27
CA VAL A 78 0.34 -5.89 -9.87
C VAL A 78 -0.06 -6.68 -11.14
N PRO A 79 0.87 -6.85 -12.08
CA PRO A 79 0.56 -7.60 -13.30
C PRO A 79 0.58 -9.12 -13.12
N ASP A 80 1.17 -9.63 -12.03
CA ASP A 80 1.31 -11.06 -11.79
C ASP A 80 1.31 -11.34 -10.29
N ILE A 81 0.19 -11.89 -9.79
CA ILE A 81 0.01 -12.10 -8.35
C ILE A 81 0.94 -13.20 -7.81
N LEU A 82 1.25 -14.22 -8.62
CA LEU A 82 2.13 -15.29 -8.16
C LEU A 82 3.56 -14.78 -8.01
N ALA A 83 4.03 -14.00 -8.96
CA ALA A 83 5.36 -13.38 -8.88
C ALA A 83 5.44 -12.39 -7.72
N ALA A 84 4.41 -11.58 -7.54
CA ALA A 84 4.35 -10.62 -6.43
C ALA A 84 4.39 -11.33 -5.07
N ARG A 85 3.60 -12.40 -4.92
CA ARG A 85 3.60 -13.19 -3.68
C ARG A 85 4.97 -13.80 -3.41
N THR A 86 5.61 -14.34 -4.43
CA THR A 86 6.96 -14.92 -4.29
C THR A 86 7.95 -13.87 -3.80
N GLN A 87 7.94 -12.67 -4.37
CA GLN A 87 8.80 -11.58 -3.91
C GLN A 87 8.55 -11.24 -2.43
N LEU A 88 7.31 -11.16 -2.02
CA LEU A 88 6.95 -10.84 -0.63
C LEU A 88 7.45 -11.92 0.33
N VAL A 89 7.24 -13.19 -0.01
CA VAL A 89 7.70 -14.32 0.80
C VAL A 89 9.23 -14.31 0.92
N GLU A 90 9.93 -14.10 -0.18
CA GLU A 90 11.39 -14.04 -0.20
C GLU A 90 11.94 -12.90 0.66
N ARG A 91 11.22 -11.80 0.76
CA ARG A 91 11.59 -10.65 1.60
C ARG A 91 11.16 -10.81 3.05
N GLY A 92 10.55 -11.92 3.41
CA GLY A 92 10.14 -12.21 4.78
C GLY A 92 8.81 -11.60 5.20
N VAL A 93 7.95 -11.27 4.25
CA VAL A 93 6.61 -10.76 4.56
C VAL A 93 5.68 -11.94 4.80
N GLU A 94 4.91 -11.88 5.90
CA GLU A 94 3.80 -12.78 6.11
C GLU A 94 2.66 -12.36 5.20
N VAL A 95 2.33 -13.17 4.22
CA VAL A 95 1.32 -12.87 3.22
C VAL A 95 0.38 -14.06 3.06
N SER A 96 -0.90 -13.78 2.85
CA SER A 96 -1.91 -14.82 2.67
C SER A 96 -1.65 -15.65 1.40
N ASP A 97 -2.32 -16.79 1.31
CA ASP A 97 -2.43 -17.51 0.05
C ASP A 97 -3.17 -16.65 -0.96
N VAL A 98 -3.00 -16.99 -2.24
CA VAL A 98 -3.72 -16.32 -3.32
C VAL A 98 -5.20 -16.69 -3.22
N LYS A 99 -6.05 -15.67 -3.27
CA LYS A 99 -7.52 -15.85 -3.27
C LYS A 99 -8.08 -15.23 -4.54
N GLU A 100 -8.99 -15.98 -5.18
CA GLU A 100 -9.69 -15.48 -6.35
C GLU A 100 -11.08 -15.01 -5.92
N LEU A 101 -11.41 -13.75 -6.25
CA LEU A 101 -12.72 -13.17 -6.01
C LEU A 101 -13.34 -12.84 -7.35
N GLY A 102 -14.48 -13.49 -7.66
CA GLY A 102 -15.05 -13.41 -8.99
C GLY A 102 -14.23 -14.22 -9.98
N THR A 103 -14.18 -13.80 -11.24
CA THR A 103 -13.43 -14.48 -12.29
C THR A 103 -12.21 -13.64 -12.68
N GLY A 104 -11.02 -14.19 -12.43
CA GLY A 104 -9.77 -13.56 -12.85
C GLY A 104 -9.34 -12.36 -12.01
N ILE A 105 -9.88 -12.20 -10.81
CA ILE A 105 -9.48 -11.16 -9.87
C ILE A 105 -8.85 -11.85 -8.67
N PHE A 106 -7.54 -11.66 -8.52
CA PHE A 106 -6.75 -12.39 -7.52
C PHE A 106 -6.20 -11.42 -6.49
N PHE A 107 -6.14 -11.89 -5.24
CA PHE A 107 -5.63 -11.10 -4.12
C PHE A 107 -4.66 -11.88 -3.27
N VAL A 108 -3.71 -11.18 -2.68
CA VAL A 108 -3.03 -11.59 -1.45
C VAL A 108 -3.13 -10.45 -0.45
N PHE A 109 -3.11 -10.78 0.84
CA PHE A 109 -3.30 -9.81 1.93
C PHE A 109 -2.10 -9.84 2.85
N LEU A 110 -1.74 -8.68 3.36
CA LEU A 110 -0.66 -8.52 4.30
C LEU A 110 -0.92 -7.33 5.23
N GLU A 111 -0.13 -7.24 6.28
CA GLU A 111 -0.19 -6.12 7.21
C GLU A 111 1.22 -5.56 7.42
N ASP A 112 1.29 -4.25 7.71
CA ASP A 112 2.54 -3.64 8.12
C ASP A 112 2.81 -3.92 9.63
N PRO A 113 3.94 -3.45 10.20
CA PRO A 113 4.26 -3.75 11.61
C PRO A 113 3.20 -3.31 12.62
N ASP A 114 2.39 -2.31 12.29
CA ASP A 114 1.33 -1.82 13.18
C ASP A 114 -0.03 -2.47 12.92
N GLY A 115 -0.18 -3.23 11.84
CA GLY A 115 -1.45 -3.81 11.46
C GLY A 115 -2.23 -3.01 10.43
N ASN A 116 -1.66 -1.97 9.83
CA ASN A 116 -2.26 -1.34 8.66
C ASN A 116 -2.30 -2.38 7.54
N SER A 117 -3.48 -2.60 6.95
CA SER A 117 -3.66 -3.73 6.04
C SER A 117 -3.60 -3.33 4.58
N TRP A 118 -3.06 -4.24 3.79
CA TRP A 118 -2.87 -4.08 2.36
C TRP A 118 -3.46 -5.27 1.61
N ALA A 119 -4.06 -4.98 0.47
CA ALA A 119 -4.45 -5.98 -0.50
C ALA A 119 -3.62 -5.78 -1.77
N VAL A 120 -3.01 -6.84 -2.27
CA VAL A 120 -2.30 -6.82 -3.55
C VAL A 120 -3.20 -7.52 -4.55
N GLN A 121 -3.51 -6.85 -5.64
CA GLN A 121 -4.54 -7.26 -6.58
C GLN A 121 -3.93 -7.46 -7.98
N HIS A 122 -4.38 -8.53 -8.63
CA HIS A 122 -4.09 -8.78 -10.04
C HIS A 122 -5.41 -8.98 -10.75
N VAL A 123 -5.64 -8.21 -11.80
CA VAL A 123 -6.85 -8.31 -12.62
C VAL A 123 -6.45 -8.89 -13.96
N ALA A 124 -6.86 -10.13 -14.24
CA ALA A 124 -6.56 -10.78 -15.51
C ALA A 124 -7.29 -10.09 -16.67
N ALA A 125 -6.74 -10.23 -17.89
CA ALA A 125 -7.31 -9.57 -19.07
C ALA A 125 -8.77 -9.96 -19.33
N ASN A 126 -9.17 -11.19 -18.95
CA ASN A 126 -10.54 -11.69 -19.12
C ASN A 126 -11.37 -11.58 -17.83
N ALA A 127 -10.91 -10.76 -16.88
CA ALA A 127 -11.57 -10.67 -15.57
C ALA A 127 -12.97 -10.10 -15.68
N ARG A 128 -13.85 -10.60 -14.80
CA ARG A 128 -15.18 -10.06 -14.62
C ARG A 128 -15.34 -9.61 -13.18
N ARG A 129 -15.59 -8.34 -13.01
CA ARG A 129 -15.88 -7.77 -11.69
C ARG A 129 -17.36 -8.02 -11.38
N PRO A 130 -17.69 -8.17 -10.09
CA PRO A 130 -19.09 -8.21 -9.69
C PRO A 130 -19.82 -6.97 -10.24
N GLN A 131 -21.00 -7.17 -10.81
CA GLN A 131 -21.80 -6.07 -11.30
C GLN A 131 -22.41 -5.32 -10.10
N PRO A 132 -22.40 -3.98 -10.12
CA PRO A 132 -23.15 -3.25 -9.12
C PRO A 132 -24.64 -3.56 -9.27
N GLU A 133 -25.35 -3.62 -8.13
CA GLU A 133 -26.79 -3.81 -8.16
C GLU A 133 -27.45 -2.63 -8.83
N THR A 134 -28.34 -2.90 -9.77
CA THR A 134 -29.13 -1.84 -10.40
C THR A 134 -30.28 -1.46 -9.47
N PRO A 135 -30.51 -0.16 -9.29
CA PRO A 135 -31.64 0.29 -8.49
C PRO A 135 -32.98 -0.11 -9.10
#